data_1ce453676a5ce1950f1fa2c32574fd90
#
_entry.id   1ce453676a5ce1950f1fa2c32574fd90
#
_cell.length_a   1.000
_cell.length_b   1.000
_cell.length_c   1.000
_cell.angle_alpha   90.00
_cell.angle_beta   90.00
_cell.angle_gamma   90.00
#
_symmetry.space_group_name_H-M   'P 1'
#
loop_
_entity.id
_entity.type
_entity.pdbx_description
1 polymer ?
#
loop_
_entity_poly.entity_id
_entity_poly.type
_entity_poly.pdbx_seq_one_letter_code
_entity_poly.pdbx_strand_id
1 'polypeptide(L)'
;MGCTSGLHIPLWFFNYEEIHSLFIESAEGTASNQRAIVIKYILENKKKYIDTHMKHLSSEVITADTPIPFSAVGLKEFLENENIKEEETGEFYKSGDNKGQPKTKQGQYYGKLTNLITRLQTKIDDKKYSFIFNEESTSKSDYLNAFVSEIMDNNDKIKVIDLSEVPSDMLSIVIGIVTRIVYDVQFWMTPQTNETRHPLAFICDEAHLYMPRDTSKMKAVENKSLEIFEKIAKEGRKYGVSLVIVSQRPAELNTTIISQCNNIISLKITNDRDKSAVSTMLTDSLIGLVDVLPNLDVGECIVIGDSIKLPTKIILDKPKEEPKSSTIDFWDRWYDGENTVFDIDSAINNLIQQSR
;
A
#
# COMPACT_ATOMS: atom_id res chain seq x y z
N MET A 1 -13.51 -14.15 14.52
CA MET A 1 -12.43 -15.10 14.88
C MET A 1 -11.24 -14.70 14.07
N GLY A 2 -10.25 -14.09 14.69
CA GLY A 2 -9.13 -13.50 13.98
C GLY A 2 -8.20 -14.56 13.45
N CYS A 3 -7.97 -14.54 12.16
CA CYS A 3 -6.82 -15.18 11.58
C CYS A 3 -5.62 -14.24 11.79
N THR A 4 -4.80 -14.54 12.79
CA THR A 4 -3.54 -13.83 13.07
C THR A 4 -2.39 -14.43 12.25
N SER A 5 -2.61 -14.64 10.95
CA SER A 5 -1.50 -14.78 10.03
C SER A 5 -1.08 -13.36 9.66
N GLY A 6 0.09 -12.92 10.10
CA GLY A 6 0.57 -11.59 9.79
C GLY A 6 0.52 -11.35 8.27
N LEU A 7 0.00 -10.19 7.85
CA LEU A 7 -0.06 -9.80 6.44
C LEU A 7 1.37 -9.66 5.91
N HIS A 8 1.76 -10.51 4.98
CA HIS A 8 3.04 -10.42 4.29
C HIS A 8 2.83 -9.87 2.88
N ILE A 9 3.51 -8.78 2.58
CA ILE A 9 3.48 -8.12 1.28
C ILE A 9 4.89 -8.15 0.70
N PRO A 10 5.27 -9.24 0.04
CA PRO A 10 6.64 -9.42 -0.42
C PRO A 10 7.06 -8.35 -1.44
N LEU A 11 8.36 -8.07 -1.50
CA LEU A 11 8.91 -7.03 -2.39
C LEU A 11 8.53 -7.27 -3.87
N TRP A 12 8.31 -8.48 -4.29
CA TRP A 12 7.89 -8.79 -5.66
C TRP A 12 6.42 -8.47 -5.98
N PHE A 13 5.62 -8.04 -4.97
CA PHE A 13 4.30 -7.42 -5.19
C PHE A 13 4.43 -5.97 -5.66
N PHE A 14 5.56 -5.32 -5.35
CA PHE A 14 5.81 -3.94 -5.74
C PHE A 14 6.06 -3.84 -7.24
N ASN A 15 5.54 -2.79 -7.86
CA ASN A 15 5.94 -2.46 -9.21
C ASN A 15 7.33 -1.81 -9.21
N TYR A 16 7.92 -1.70 -10.40
CA TYR A 16 9.28 -1.17 -10.55
C TYR A 16 9.44 0.25 -9.98
N GLU A 17 8.46 1.13 -10.20
CA GLU A 17 8.54 2.51 -9.72
C GLU A 17 8.41 2.59 -8.19
N GLU A 18 7.61 1.71 -7.58
CA GLU A 18 7.51 1.58 -6.13
C GLU A 18 8.84 1.10 -5.53
N ILE A 19 9.44 0.06 -6.09
CA ILE A 19 10.77 -0.44 -5.69
C ILE A 19 11.82 0.66 -5.82
N HIS A 20 11.82 1.35 -6.96
CA HIS A 20 12.73 2.45 -7.24
C HIS A 20 12.61 3.55 -6.19
N SER A 21 11.38 3.99 -5.89
CA SER A 21 11.15 5.08 -4.93
C SER A 21 11.46 4.72 -3.48
N LEU A 22 11.47 3.42 -3.15
CA LEU A 22 11.84 2.95 -1.81
C LEU A 22 13.35 2.95 -1.56
N PHE A 23 14.16 2.70 -2.58
CA PHE A 23 15.58 2.42 -2.41
C PHE A 23 16.50 3.40 -3.14
N ILE A 24 16.02 4.11 -4.19
CA ILE A 24 16.86 4.94 -5.04
C ILE A 24 16.45 6.41 -4.89
N GLU A 25 17.38 7.25 -4.46
CA GLU A 25 17.17 8.69 -4.40
C GLU A 25 17.41 9.32 -5.77
N SER A 26 16.39 9.96 -6.32
CA SER A 26 16.45 10.56 -7.67
C SER A 26 17.49 11.68 -7.80
N ALA A 27 17.87 12.32 -6.69
CA ALA A 27 18.88 13.38 -6.65
C ALA A 27 20.33 12.86 -6.76
N GLU A 28 20.57 11.55 -6.61
CA GLU A 28 21.90 10.98 -6.72
C GLU A 28 22.36 10.93 -8.18
N GLY A 29 23.61 11.35 -8.45
CA GLY A 29 24.21 11.26 -9.79
C GLY A 29 24.31 9.82 -10.33
N THR A 30 24.22 8.82 -9.46
CA THR A 30 24.25 7.38 -9.79
C THR A 30 22.89 6.75 -9.98
N ALA A 31 21.78 7.49 -9.76
CA ALA A 31 20.41 6.97 -9.78
C ALA A 31 20.06 6.22 -11.09
N SER A 32 20.48 6.72 -12.24
CA SER A 32 20.25 6.07 -13.53
C SER A 32 20.92 4.69 -13.63
N ASN A 33 22.15 4.56 -13.13
CA ASN A 33 22.86 3.28 -13.10
C ASN A 33 22.20 2.31 -12.11
N GLN A 34 21.81 2.81 -10.95
CA GLN A 34 21.10 2.01 -9.93
C GLN A 34 19.78 1.47 -10.46
N ARG A 35 19.01 2.30 -11.20
CA ARG A 35 17.77 1.88 -11.87
C ARG A 35 18.02 0.76 -12.88
N ALA A 36 18.98 0.96 -13.76
CA ALA A 36 19.27 0.01 -14.83
C ALA A 36 19.66 -1.37 -14.30
N ILE A 37 20.50 -1.43 -13.26
CA ILE A 37 20.98 -2.71 -12.72
C ILE A 37 19.89 -3.42 -11.91
N VAL A 38 19.04 -2.70 -11.16
CA VAL A 38 17.92 -3.28 -10.40
C VAL A 38 16.89 -3.88 -11.35
N ILE A 39 16.49 -3.18 -12.43
CA ILE A 39 15.52 -3.72 -13.39
C ILE A 39 16.09 -4.96 -14.12
N LYS A 40 17.37 -4.94 -14.43
CA LYS A 40 18.06 -6.11 -15.04
C LYS A 40 17.93 -7.33 -14.14
N TYR A 41 18.30 -7.19 -12.85
CA TYR A 41 18.19 -8.30 -11.89
C TYR A 41 16.75 -8.82 -11.77
N ILE A 42 15.78 -7.93 -11.60
CA ILE A 42 14.36 -8.28 -11.44
C ILE A 42 13.88 -9.07 -12.66
N LEU A 43 14.12 -8.58 -13.87
CA LEU A 43 13.67 -9.25 -15.10
C LEU A 43 14.31 -10.61 -15.29
N GLU A 44 15.64 -10.73 -15.09
CA GLU A 44 16.37 -11.99 -15.25
C GLU A 44 15.87 -13.05 -14.26
N ASN A 45 15.65 -12.65 -12.99
CA ASN A 45 15.18 -13.58 -11.96
C ASN A 45 13.71 -13.98 -12.13
N LYS A 46 12.83 -13.04 -12.51
CA LYS A 46 11.42 -13.34 -12.80
C LYS A 46 11.30 -14.29 -13.99
N LYS A 47 12.06 -14.09 -15.07
CA LYS A 47 12.10 -15.02 -16.21
C LYS A 47 12.59 -16.40 -15.81
N LYS A 48 13.71 -16.47 -15.08
CA LYS A 48 14.24 -17.74 -14.56
C LYS A 48 13.23 -18.46 -13.66
N TYR A 49 12.49 -17.71 -12.84
CA TYR A 49 11.46 -18.29 -11.98
C TYR A 49 10.34 -18.94 -12.80
N ILE A 50 9.85 -18.28 -13.84
CA ILE A 50 8.83 -18.84 -14.75
C ILE A 50 9.34 -20.09 -15.43
N ASP A 51 10.51 -20.04 -16.04
CA ASP A 51 11.09 -21.18 -16.76
C ASP A 51 11.28 -22.41 -15.85
N THR A 52 11.44 -22.20 -14.55
CA THR A 52 11.62 -23.27 -13.56
C THR A 52 10.31 -23.75 -12.94
N HIS A 53 9.43 -22.83 -12.51
CA HIS A 53 8.28 -23.15 -11.66
C HIS A 53 6.92 -22.98 -12.35
N MET A 54 6.83 -22.18 -13.43
CA MET A 54 5.59 -21.84 -14.11
C MET A 54 5.67 -22.10 -15.62
N LYS A 55 6.15 -23.28 -16.02
CA LYS A 55 6.44 -23.67 -17.42
C LYS A 55 5.27 -23.56 -18.39
N HIS A 56 4.05 -23.36 -17.89
CA HIS A 56 2.85 -23.12 -18.71
C HIS A 56 2.72 -21.66 -19.18
N LEU A 57 3.54 -20.74 -18.62
CA LEU A 57 3.57 -19.33 -19.00
C LEU A 57 4.81 -19.03 -19.85
N SER A 58 4.70 -18.06 -20.77
CA SER A 58 5.82 -17.58 -21.55
C SER A 58 6.61 -16.53 -20.78
N SER A 59 7.92 -16.73 -20.65
CA SER A 59 8.82 -15.73 -20.05
C SER A 59 9.07 -14.49 -20.92
N GLU A 60 8.64 -14.50 -22.19
CA GLU A 60 8.82 -13.37 -23.12
C GLU A 60 7.90 -12.18 -22.81
N VAL A 61 6.72 -12.44 -22.23
CA VAL A 61 5.73 -11.38 -21.92
C VAL A 61 5.94 -10.74 -20.54
N ILE A 62 6.96 -11.16 -19.81
CA ILE A 62 7.22 -10.73 -18.45
C ILE A 62 7.85 -9.34 -18.41
N THR A 63 7.29 -8.48 -17.56
CA THR A 63 7.81 -7.16 -17.25
C THR A 63 8.33 -7.09 -15.81
N ALA A 64 9.00 -6.00 -15.45
CA ALA A 64 9.41 -5.76 -14.07
C ALA A 64 8.22 -5.69 -13.11
N ASP A 65 7.05 -5.27 -13.60
CA ASP A 65 5.82 -5.09 -12.81
C ASP A 65 4.99 -6.36 -12.67
N THR A 66 5.30 -7.41 -13.44
CA THR A 66 4.60 -8.70 -13.31
C THR A 66 4.83 -9.27 -11.91
N PRO A 67 3.79 -9.64 -11.14
CA PRO A 67 3.92 -10.12 -9.76
C PRO A 67 4.44 -11.57 -9.71
N ILE A 68 5.72 -11.74 -9.97
CA ILE A 68 6.46 -13.00 -9.96
C ILE A 68 7.54 -12.94 -8.88
N PRO A 69 7.73 -13.99 -8.08
CA PRO A 69 8.73 -14.02 -7.03
C PRO A 69 10.16 -13.75 -7.52
N PHE A 70 10.87 -12.93 -6.78
CA PHE A 70 12.33 -12.78 -6.84
C PHE A 70 12.86 -12.51 -5.42
N SER A 71 14.13 -12.80 -5.16
CA SER A 71 14.75 -12.63 -3.85
C SER A 71 15.28 -11.21 -3.66
N ALA A 72 14.88 -10.53 -2.58
CA ALA A 72 15.45 -9.26 -2.14
C ALA A 72 16.86 -9.42 -1.58
N VAL A 73 17.12 -10.52 -0.86
CA VAL A 73 18.45 -10.88 -0.36
C VAL A 73 19.37 -11.17 -1.56
N GLY A 74 18.90 -11.95 -2.53
CA GLY A 74 19.63 -12.20 -3.76
C GLY A 74 19.88 -10.93 -4.59
N LEU A 75 18.96 -9.97 -4.60
CA LEU A 75 19.18 -8.65 -5.20
C LEU A 75 20.36 -7.93 -4.53
N LYS A 76 20.40 -7.91 -3.21
CA LYS A 76 21.50 -7.29 -2.45
C LYS A 76 22.84 -7.93 -2.79
N GLU A 77 22.93 -9.25 -2.73
CA GLU A 77 24.15 -10.00 -3.06
C GLU A 77 24.63 -9.73 -4.50
N PHE A 78 23.70 -9.69 -5.44
CA PHE A 78 24.00 -9.35 -6.82
C PHE A 78 24.55 -7.92 -6.95
N LEU A 79 23.95 -6.95 -6.26
CA LEU A 79 24.44 -5.57 -6.27
C LEU A 79 25.82 -5.42 -5.63
N GLU A 80 26.09 -6.14 -4.53
CA GLU A 80 27.40 -6.20 -3.89
C GLU A 80 28.48 -6.69 -4.87
N ASN A 81 28.20 -7.79 -5.55
CA ASN A 81 29.13 -8.35 -6.55
C ASN A 81 29.38 -7.38 -7.71
N GLU A 82 28.36 -6.76 -8.27
CA GLU A 82 28.50 -5.79 -9.36
C GLU A 82 29.19 -4.48 -8.91
N ASN A 83 29.08 -4.11 -7.63
CA ASN A 83 29.71 -2.91 -7.07
C ASN A 83 31.23 -3.02 -6.93
N ILE A 84 31.77 -4.23 -6.85
CA ILE A 84 33.22 -4.50 -6.73
C ILE A 84 33.79 -5.21 -7.95
N LYS A 85 32.96 -5.47 -8.96
CA LYS A 85 33.34 -6.26 -10.13
C LYS A 85 34.42 -5.59 -10.95
N GLU A 86 35.44 -6.36 -11.26
CA GLU A 86 36.45 -6.01 -12.25
C GLU A 86 36.28 -6.86 -13.51
N GLU A 87 36.49 -6.28 -14.65
CA GLU A 87 36.39 -6.91 -15.96
C GLU A 87 37.78 -7.06 -16.57
N GLU A 88 38.08 -8.23 -17.13
CA GLU A 88 39.32 -8.45 -17.86
C GLU A 88 39.34 -7.60 -19.14
N THR A 89 40.46 -6.93 -19.39
CA THR A 89 40.61 -6.09 -20.59
C THR A 89 41.01 -6.91 -21.83
N GLY A 90 41.30 -8.20 -21.68
CA GLY A 90 41.89 -9.02 -22.72
C GLY A 90 43.39 -8.80 -22.94
N GLU A 91 43.99 -7.85 -22.20
CA GLU A 91 45.42 -7.61 -22.23
C GLU A 91 46.12 -8.27 -21.02
N PHE A 92 47.41 -8.56 -21.19
CA PHE A 92 48.25 -9.12 -20.13
C PHE A 92 49.34 -8.11 -19.72
N TYR A 93 49.76 -8.14 -18.45
CA TYR A 93 50.88 -7.35 -18.00
C TYR A 93 52.15 -7.85 -18.67
N LYS A 94 52.88 -6.91 -19.33
CA LYS A 94 54.10 -7.25 -20.11
C LYS A 94 55.36 -7.30 -19.24
N SER A 95 55.36 -6.65 -18.06
CA SER A 95 56.49 -6.51 -17.15
C SER A 95 56.04 -6.29 -15.70
N GLY A 96 56.97 -6.46 -14.73
CA GLY A 96 56.69 -6.28 -13.28
C GLY A 96 56.23 -7.59 -12.63
N ASP A 97 55.88 -7.52 -11.33
CA ASP A 97 55.49 -8.66 -10.50
C ASP A 97 54.23 -9.40 -10.98
N ASN A 98 53.39 -8.70 -11.73
CA ASN A 98 52.17 -9.27 -12.31
C ASN A 98 52.32 -9.73 -13.78
N LYS A 99 53.57 -9.88 -14.29
CA LYS A 99 53.79 -10.30 -15.67
C LYS A 99 53.07 -11.62 -16.00
N GLY A 100 52.25 -11.58 -17.07
CA GLY A 100 51.45 -12.71 -17.51
C GLY A 100 50.09 -12.84 -16.85
N GLN A 101 49.71 -11.97 -15.89
CA GLN A 101 48.36 -11.89 -15.35
C GLN A 101 47.48 -11.03 -16.28
N PRO A 102 46.16 -11.33 -16.40
CA PRO A 102 45.25 -10.49 -17.13
C PRO A 102 45.13 -9.12 -16.48
N LYS A 103 45.11 -8.08 -17.31
CA LYS A 103 44.78 -6.74 -16.82
C LYS A 103 43.28 -6.62 -16.58
N THR A 104 42.91 -6.06 -15.44
CA THR A 104 41.53 -5.77 -15.11
C THR A 104 41.25 -4.26 -15.21
N LYS A 105 39.99 -3.92 -15.45
CA LYS A 105 39.43 -2.56 -15.33
C LYS A 105 38.19 -2.61 -14.47
N GLN A 106 37.86 -1.51 -13.81
CA GLN A 106 36.63 -1.39 -13.06
C GLN A 106 35.41 -1.60 -13.96
N GLY A 107 34.49 -2.44 -13.50
CA GLY A 107 33.21 -2.68 -14.17
C GLY A 107 32.31 -1.43 -14.23
N GLN A 108 31.27 -1.49 -15.04
CA GLN A 108 30.36 -0.35 -15.28
C GLN A 108 29.78 0.24 -14.01
N TYR A 109 29.49 -0.60 -13.02
CA TYR A 109 28.81 -0.22 -11.76
C TYR A 109 29.75 -0.11 -10.57
N TYR A 110 31.06 -0.27 -10.76
CA TYR A 110 32.04 -0.24 -9.70
C TYR A 110 31.93 1.02 -8.83
N GLY A 111 31.74 0.84 -7.52
CA GLY A 111 31.61 1.92 -6.53
C GLY A 111 30.32 2.76 -6.62
N LYS A 112 29.41 2.49 -7.57
CA LYS A 112 28.22 3.33 -7.81
C LYS A 112 26.97 2.83 -7.09
N LEU A 113 27.02 1.65 -6.47
CA LEU A 113 25.87 0.98 -5.85
C LEU A 113 25.91 1.02 -4.32
N THR A 114 26.96 1.54 -3.71
CA THR A 114 27.18 1.50 -2.25
C THR A 114 26.00 2.06 -1.46
N ASN A 115 25.50 3.24 -1.82
CA ASN A 115 24.35 3.85 -1.12
C ASN A 115 23.06 3.02 -1.25
N LEU A 116 22.81 2.46 -2.43
CA LEU A 116 21.67 1.60 -2.69
C LEU A 116 21.75 0.33 -1.83
N ILE A 117 22.93 -0.32 -1.80
CA ILE A 117 23.17 -1.54 -1.01
C ILE A 117 22.94 -1.24 0.48
N THR A 118 23.49 -0.13 0.98
CA THR A 118 23.31 0.26 2.40
C THR A 118 21.84 0.50 2.75
N ARG A 119 21.08 1.20 1.89
CA ARG A 119 19.64 1.41 2.12
C ARG A 119 18.84 0.12 2.10
N LEU A 120 19.12 -0.77 1.13
CA LEU A 120 18.47 -2.07 1.05
C LEU A 120 18.77 -2.93 2.28
N GLN A 121 20.05 -3.00 2.68
CA GLN A 121 20.47 -3.74 3.88
C GLN A 121 19.77 -3.21 5.13
N THR A 122 19.77 -1.89 5.34
CA THR A 122 19.13 -1.26 6.51
C THR A 122 17.65 -1.67 6.63
N LYS A 123 16.92 -1.73 5.50
CA LYS A 123 15.51 -2.14 5.52
C LYS A 123 15.32 -3.65 5.69
N ILE A 124 16.22 -4.47 5.16
CA ILE A 124 16.18 -5.93 5.36
C ILE A 124 16.42 -6.28 6.85
N ASP A 125 17.34 -5.57 7.50
CA ASP A 125 17.71 -5.83 8.91
C ASP A 125 16.71 -5.25 9.91
N ASP A 126 15.89 -4.29 9.51
CA ASP A 126 14.89 -3.67 10.39
C ASP A 126 13.64 -4.55 10.48
N LYS A 127 13.38 -5.07 11.68
CA LYS A 127 12.22 -5.91 11.98
C LYS A 127 10.87 -5.30 11.59
N LYS A 128 10.77 -3.96 11.56
CA LYS A 128 9.55 -3.25 11.15
C LYS A 128 9.15 -3.54 9.70
N TYR A 129 10.11 -3.91 8.84
CA TYR A 129 9.87 -4.26 7.43
C TYR A 129 9.88 -5.76 7.17
N SER A 130 9.91 -6.60 8.22
CA SER A 130 9.93 -8.07 8.07
C SER A 130 8.76 -8.61 7.26
N PHE A 131 7.61 -7.92 7.28
CA PHE A 131 6.43 -8.30 6.48
C PHE A 131 6.66 -8.17 4.95
N ILE A 132 7.71 -7.44 4.52
CA ILE A 132 8.13 -7.30 3.12
C ILE A 132 9.22 -8.31 2.76
N PHE A 133 10.16 -8.52 3.68
CA PHE A 133 11.40 -9.27 3.41
C PHE A 133 11.39 -10.71 3.91
N ASN A 134 10.27 -11.21 4.43
CA ASN A 134 10.14 -12.62 4.81
C ASN A 134 9.96 -13.50 3.57
N GLU A 135 11.08 -13.98 3.01
CA GLU A 135 11.08 -14.79 1.78
C GLU A 135 10.66 -16.24 2.00
N GLU A 136 10.86 -16.80 3.19
CA GLU A 136 10.54 -18.20 3.47
C GLU A 136 9.07 -18.55 3.23
N SER A 137 8.17 -17.65 3.65
CA SER A 137 6.73 -17.85 3.51
C SER A 137 6.19 -17.39 2.15
N THR A 138 6.84 -16.40 1.50
CA THR A 138 6.29 -15.69 0.35
C THR A 138 6.88 -16.08 -1.00
N SER A 139 7.96 -16.88 -1.05
CA SER A 139 8.62 -17.28 -2.31
C SER A 139 7.95 -18.46 -3.03
N LYS A 140 6.85 -18.98 -2.49
CA LYS A 140 6.10 -20.10 -3.10
C LYS A 140 5.35 -19.64 -4.34
N SER A 141 5.26 -20.49 -5.34
CA SER A 141 4.60 -20.20 -6.62
C SER A 141 3.09 -19.94 -6.50
N ASP A 142 2.47 -20.43 -5.45
CA ASP A 142 1.05 -20.30 -5.16
C ASP A 142 0.72 -19.14 -4.19
N TYR A 143 1.75 -18.43 -3.69
CA TYR A 143 1.55 -17.38 -2.68
C TYR A 143 0.61 -16.26 -3.13
N LEU A 144 0.77 -15.75 -4.37
CA LEU A 144 -0.13 -14.73 -4.90
C LEU A 144 -1.58 -15.22 -4.95
N ASN A 145 -1.77 -16.47 -5.40
CA ASN A 145 -3.10 -17.07 -5.46
C ASN A 145 -3.71 -17.22 -4.06
N ALA A 146 -2.93 -17.72 -3.10
CA ALA A 146 -3.38 -17.84 -1.71
C ALA A 146 -3.73 -16.47 -1.10
N PHE A 147 -2.87 -15.46 -1.30
CA PHE A 147 -3.09 -14.09 -0.83
C PHE A 147 -4.38 -13.48 -1.39
N VAL A 148 -4.57 -13.56 -2.71
CA VAL A 148 -5.76 -13.03 -3.36
C VAL A 148 -7.02 -13.79 -2.95
N SER A 149 -6.93 -15.11 -2.86
CA SER A 149 -8.06 -15.95 -2.43
C SER A 149 -8.48 -15.64 -0.99
N GLU A 150 -7.52 -15.41 -0.09
CA GLU A 150 -7.82 -15.01 1.29
C GLU A 150 -8.61 -13.70 1.36
N ILE A 151 -8.28 -12.72 0.51
CA ILE A 151 -8.96 -11.43 0.47
C ILE A 151 -10.30 -11.50 -0.26
N MET A 152 -10.38 -12.26 -1.37
CA MET A 152 -11.54 -12.29 -2.27
C MET A 152 -12.47 -13.49 -2.08
N ASP A 153 -12.19 -14.39 -1.12
CA ASP A 153 -13.03 -15.55 -0.86
C ASP A 153 -14.44 -15.10 -0.43
N ASN A 154 -15.45 -15.71 -1.06
CA ASN A 154 -16.86 -15.40 -0.86
C ASN A 154 -17.45 -15.98 0.44
N ASN A 155 -16.72 -16.79 1.19
CA ASN A 155 -17.22 -17.37 2.44
C ASN A 155 -17.51 -16.31 3.51
N ASP A 156 -16.63 -15.30 3.59
CA ASP A 156 -16.83 -14.14 4.45
C ASP A 156 -17.13 -12.90 3.58
N LYS A 157 -18.29 -12.32 3.76
CA LYS A 157 -18.74 -11.15 2.98
C LYS A 157 -17.92 -9.89 3.28
N ILE A 158 -17.26 -9.84 4.43
CA ILE A 158 -16.44 -8.70 4.88
C ILE A 158 -15.09 -9.24 5.34
N LYS A 159 -14.03 -8.72 4.78
CA LYS A 159 -12.65 -8.93 5.21
C LYS A 159 -12.12 -7.65 5.83
N VAL A 160 -11.55 -7.75 7.02
CA VAL A 160 -10.91 -6.64 7.72
C VAL A 160 -9.41 -6.82 7.65
N ILE A 161 -8.71 -5.83 7.12
CA ILE A 161 -7.25 -5.77 7.10
C ILE A 161 -6.85 -4.74 8.15
N ASP A 162 -6.29 -5.22 9.26
CA ASP A 162 -5.76 -4.38 10.31
C ASP A 162 -4.33 -3.96 9.97
N LEU A 163 -4.11 -2.65 9.86
CA LEU A 163 -2.83 -2.05 9.49
C LEU A 163 -2.24 -1.21 10.63
N SER A 164 -2.75 -1.36 11.85
CA SER A 164 -2.32 -0.58 13.02
C SER A 164 -0.84 -0.75 13.38
N GLU A 165 -0.24 -1.88 13.04
CA GLU A 165 1.17 -2.19 13.29
C GLU A 165 2.09 -1.82 12.10
N VAL A 166 1.52 -1.40 10.97
CA VAL A 166 2.32 -0.98 9.81
C VAL A 166 2.97 0.38 10.10
N PRO A 167 4.28 0.54 9.89
CA PRO A 167 4.94 1.83 10.04
C PRO A 167 4.26 2.93 9.21
N SER A 168 4.11 4.12 9.78
CA SER A 168 3.37 5.22 9.14
C SER A 168 3.94 5.64 7.78
N ASP A 169 5.24 5.50 7.58
CA ASP A 169 5.93 5.78 6.31
C ASP A 169 5.67 4.71 5.24
N MET A 170 5.13 3.55 5.63
CA MET A 170 4.77 2.44 4.74
C MET A 170 3.27 2.28 4.55
N LEU A 171 2.45 2.91 5.39
CA LEU A 171 1.00 2.70 5.40
C LEU A 171 0.36 2.95 4.03
N SER A 172 0.60 4.12 3.44
CA SER A 172 0.04 4.47 2.12
C SER A 172 0.49 3.50 1.03
N ILE A 173 1.75 3.05 1.10
CA ILE A 173 2.35 2.14 0.12
C ILE A 173 1.68 0.76 0.22
N VAL A 174 1.58 0.24 1.43
CA VAL A 174 0.98 -1.08 1.71
C VAL A 174 -0.48 -1.12 1.24
N ILE A 175 -1.26 -0.12 1.64
CA ILE A 175 -2.66 0.00 1.22
C ILE A 175 -2.78 0.09 -0.31
N GLY A 176 -1.93 0.91 -0.94
CA GLY A 176 -1.90 1.06 -2.39
C GLY A 176 -1.60 -0.25 -3.12
N ILE A 177 -0.62 -1.03 -2.63
CA ILE A 177 -0.24 -2.32 -3.23
C ILE A 177 -1.35 -3.35 -3.09
N VAL A 178 -1.92 -3.51 -1.89
CA VAL A 178 -3.02 -4.45 -1.65
C VAL A 178 -4.20 -4.10 -2.54
N THR A 179 -4.59 -2.83 -2.56
CA THR A 179 -5.69 -2.33 -3.41
C THR A 179 -5.41 -2.57 -4.89
N ARG A 180 -4.18 -2.31 -5.35
CA ARG A 180 -3.77 -2.53 -6.74
C ARG A 180 -3.84 -3.99 -7.13
N ILE A 181 -3.30 -4.89 -6.33
CA ILE A 181 -3.31 -6.34 -6.65
C ILE A 181 -4.73 -6.85 -6.76
N VAL A 182 -5.60 -6.52 -5.81
CA VAL A 182 -7.00 -6.95 -5.83
C VAL A 182 -7.74 -6.33 -7.04
N TYR A 183 -7.51 -5.05 -7.32
CA TYR A 183 -8.07 -4.39 -8.50
C TYR A 183 -7.59 -5.02 -9.80
N ASP A 184 -6.29 -5.30 -9.93
CA ASP A 184 -5.72 -5.90 -11.14
C ASP A 184 -6.26 -7.31 -11.36
N VAL A 185 -6.42 -8.12 -10.32
CA VAL A 185 -7.08 -9.43 -10.43
C VAL A 185 -8.53 -9.27 -10.92
N GLN A 186 -9.28 -8.35 -10.34
CA GLN A 186 -10.65 -8.06 -10.75
C GLN A 186 -10.73 -7.54 -12.21
N PHE A 187 -9.74 -6.74 -12.63
CA PHE A 187 -9.60 -6.24 -13.99
C PHE A 187 -9.37 -7.38 -14.99
N TRP A 188 -8.45 -8.30 -14.68
CA TRP A 188 -8.09 -9.44 -15.54
C TRP A 188 -9.07 -10.61 -15.44
N MET A 189 -9.96 -10.61 -14.45
CA MET A 189 -10.97 -11.66 -14.32
C MET A 189 -11.93 -11.62 -15.52
N THR A 190 -11.95 -12.71 -16.28
CA THR A 190 -12.88 -12.86 -17.42
C THR A 190 -14.12 -13.55 -16.90
N PRO A 191 -15.32 -12.94 -16.99
CA PRO A 191 -16.57 -13.61 -16.64
C PRO A 191 -16.71 -14.87 -17.49
N GLN A 192 -17.01 -15.99 -16.86
CA GLN A 192 -17.43 -17.18 -17.61
C GLN A 192 -18.75 -16.90 -18.31
N THR A 193 -19.04 -17.61 -19.39
CA THR A 193 -20.26 -17.41 -20.18
C THR A 193 -21.51 -17.44 -19.28
N ASN A 194 -22.21 -16.29 -19.21
CA ASN A 194 -23.41 -16.01 -18.42
C ASN A 194 -23.18 -15.68 -16.92
N GLU A 195 -21.96 -15.54 -16.43
CA GLU A 195 -21.71 -15.07 -15.07
C GLU A 195 -21.34 -13.58 -15.06
N THR A 196 -21.87 -12.86 -14.09
CA THR A 196 -21.47 -11.48 -13.82
C THR A 196 -20.26 -11.48 -12.87
N ARG A 197 -19.40 -10.50 -13.01
CA ARG A 197 -18.32 -10.28 -12.03
C ARG A 197 -18.93 -10.06 -10.64
N HIS A 198 -18.35 -10.68 -9.62
CA HIS A 198 -18.72 -10.38 -8.25
C HIS A 198 -18.28 -8.96 -7.91
N PRO A 199 -19.19 -8.08 -7.45
CA PRO A 199 -18.82 -6.73 -7.07
C PRO A 199 -17.97 -6.74 -5.78
N LEU A 200 -17.00 -5.85 -5.71
CA LEU A 200 -16.13 -5.66 -4.56
C LEU A 200 -16.12 -4.18 -4.16
N ALA A 201 -16.20 -3.91 -2.86
CA ALA A 201 -16.07 -2.56 -2.32
C ALA A 201 -14.89 -2.47 -1.35
N PHE A 202 -13.99 -1.52 -1.58
CA PHE A 202 -13.01 -1.13 -0.59
C PHE A 202 -13.62 -0.10 0.36
N ILE A 203 -13.70 -0.44 1.64
CA ILE A 203 -14.08 0.50 2.69
C ILE A 203 -12.80 1.08 3.27
N CYS A 204 -12.56 2.34 2.99
CA CYS A 204 -11.32 3.05 3.27
C CYS A 204 -11.54 3.94 4.49
N ASP A 205 -11.23 3.44 5.69
CA ASP A 205 -11.34 4.21 6.92
C ASP A 205 -10.16 5.16 7.08
N GLU A 206 -10.37 6.32 7.71
CA GLU A 206 -9.42 7.43 7.85
C GLU A 206 -8.67 7.74 6.53
N ALA A 207 -9.42 7.75 5.44
CA ALA A 207 -8.89 7.84 4.07
C ALA A 207 -7.98 9.06 3.83
N HIS A 208 -8.13 10.14 4.61
CA HIS A 208 -7.28 11.33 4.52
C HIS A 208 -5.79 11.03 4.81
N LEU A 209 -5.48 9.93 5.50
CA LEU A 209 -4.10 9.54 5.80
C LEU A 209 -3.34 9.03 4.55
N TYR A 210 -4.05 8.44 3.58
CA TYR A 210 -3.44 7.82 2.38
C TYR A 210 -4.07 8.27 1.06
N MET A 211 -5.09 9.11 1.12
CA MET A 211 -5.67 9.81 -0.04
C MET A 211 -5.68 11.34 0.20
N PRO A 212 -4.54 11.96 0.53
CA PRO A 212 -4.51 13.36 0.91
C PRO A 212 -4.74 14.28 -0.29
N ARG A 213 -5.28 15.46 0.00
CA ARG A 213 -5.47 16.55 -0.97
C ARG A 213 -4.15 17.18 -1.38
N ASP A 214 -3.27 17.43 -0.42
CA ASP A 214 -1.96 18.03 -0.65
C ASP A 214 -0.92 16.93 -0.87
N THR A 215 -0.54 16.74 -2.13
CA THR A 215 0.46 15.76 -2.55
C THR A 215 1.87 16.33 -2.59
N SER A 216 2.07 17.62 -2.26
CA SER A 216 3.37 18.29 -2.38
C SER A 216 4.46 17.71 -1.47
N LYS A 217 4.05 17.09 -0.36
CA LYS A 217 4.94 16.45 0.62
C LYS A 217 5.06 14.94 0.45
N MET A 218 4.26 14.36 -0.45
CA MET A 218 4.28 12.93 -0.68
C MET A 218 5.53 12.51 -1.44
N LYS A 219 6.09 11.38 -1.06
CA LYS A 219 7.13 10.72 -1.84
C LYS A 219 6.54 10.19 -3.15
N ALA A 220 7.39 9.97 -4.14
CA ALA A 220 6.94 9.46 -5.45
C ALA A 220 6.16 8.13 -5.33
N VAL A 221 6.57 7.25 -4.41
CA VAL A 221 5.88 5.98 -4.16
C VAL A 221 4.49 6.16 -3.54
N GLU A 222 4.33 7.13 -2.65
CA GLU A 222 3.02 7.44 -2.03
C GLU A 222 2.05 8.02 -3.07
N ASN A 223 2.57 8.86 -3.98
CA ASN A 223 1.78 9.35 -5.12
C ASN A 223 1.32 8.20 -6.02
N LYS A 224 2.17 7.20 -6.25
CA LYS A 224 1.79 6.00 -7.01
C LYS A 224 0.69 5.19 -6.32
N SER A 225 0.75 5.11 -5.00
CA SER A 225 -0.32 4.48 -4.22
C SER A 225 -1.64 5.24 -4.32
N LEU A 226 -1.60 6.56 -4.38
CA LEU A 226 -2.80 7.39 -4.58
C LEU A 226 -3.42 7.19 -5.97
N GLU A 227 -2.61 7.01 -7.03
CA GLU A 227 -3.07 6.82 -8.41
C GLU A 227 -4.04 5.64 -8.55
N ILE A 228 -3.87 4.54 -7.78
CA ILE A 228 -4.79 3.39 -7.85
C ILE A 228 -6.19 3.75 -7.36
N PHE A 229 -6.30 4.54 -6.28
CA PHE A 229 -7.59 4.99 -5.77
C PHE A 229 -8.27 5.95 -6.75
N GLU A 230 -7.53 6.87 -7.36
CA GLU A 230 -8.05 7.72 -8.42
C GLU A 230 -8.53 6.91 -9.63
N LYS A 231 -7.79 5.87 -10.01
CA LYS A 231 -8.16 4.95 -11.09
C LYS A 231 -9.47 4.22 -10.75
N ILE A 232 -9.59 3.66 -9.55
CA ILE A 232 -10.81 2.98 -9.12
C ILE A 232 -11.99 3.96 -9.07
N ALA A 233 -11.81 5.17 -8.54
CA ALA A 233 -12.85 6.19 -8.51
C ALA A 233 -13.38 6.53 -9.91
N LYS A 234 -12.49 6.65 -10.91
CA LYS A 234 -12.85 7.01 -12.30
C LYS A 234 -13.46 5.86 -13.09
N GLU A 235 -12.97 4.63 -12.92
CA GLU A 235 -13.32 3.52 -13.81
C GLU A 235 -13.64 2.18 -13.15
N GLY A 236 -13.51 2.09 -11.82
CA GLY A 236 -13.70 0.83 -11.06
C GLY A 236 -15.07 0.18 -11.31
N ARG A 237 -16.12 1.00 -11.52
CA ARG A 237 -17.47 0.54 -11.85
C ARG A 237 -17.50 -0.44 -13.03
N LYS A 238 -16.65 -0.23 -14.05
CA LYS A 238 -16.58 -1.11 -15.24
C LYS A 238 -16.14 -2.53 -14.90
N TYR A 239 -15.37 -2.66 -13.81
CA TYR A 239 -14.78 -3.91 -13.36
C TYR A 239 -15.43 -4.45 -12.08
N GLY A 240 -16.53 -3.85 -11.64
CA GLY A 240 -17.24 -4.25 -10.42
C GLY A 240 -16.52 -3.84 -9.14
N VAL A 241 -15.65 -2.82 -9.17
CA VAL A 241 -14.93 -2.33 -8.01
C VAL A 241 -15.43 -0.94 -7.62
N SER A 242 -15.72 -0.74 -6.34
CA SER A 242 -16.15 0.55 -5.78
C SER A 242 -15.31 0.94 -4.56
N LEU A 243 -15.37 2.24 -4.23
CA LEU A 243 -14.76 2.80 -3.02
C LEU A 243 -15.85 3.33 -2.10
N VAL A 244 -15.69 3.06 -0.81
CA VAL A 244 -16.43 3.71 0.29
C VAL A 244 -15.39 4.48 1.09
N ILE A 245 -15.40 5.79 0.95
CA ILE A 245 -14.43 6.68 1.60
C ILE A 245 -15.00 7.14 2.93
N VAL A 246 -14.32 6.83 4.01
CA VAL A 246 -14.68 7.26 5.37
C VAL A 246 -13.59 8.19 5.89
N SER A 247 -13.98 9.37 6.36
CA SER A 247 -13.03 10.35 6.90
C SER A 247 -13.70 11.34 7.82
N GLN A 248 -13.00 11.72 8.87
CA GLN A 248 -13.39 12.81 9.77
C GLN A 248 -12.91 14.18 9.23
N ARG A 249 -12.09 14.21 8.17
CA ARG A 249 -11.47 15.41 7.60
C ARG A 249 -11.69 15.52 6.09
N PRO A 250 -12.91 15.78 5.65
CA PRO A 250 -13.21 15.84 4.21
C PRO A 250 -12.40 16.89 3.45
N ALA A 251 -12.01 17.99 4.11
CA ALA A 251 -11.16 19.02 3.49
C ALA A 251 -9.73 18.57 3.17
N GLU A 252 -9.26 17.50 3.81
CA GLU A 252 -7.92 16.93 3.60
C GLU A 252 -7.91 15.81 2.55
N LEU A 253 -9.07 15.40 2.03
CA LEU A 253 -9.18 14.32 1.04
C LEU A 253 -8.86 14.81 -0.38
N ASN A 254 -8.33 13.90 -1.20
CA ASN A 254 -8.04 14.13 -2.62
C ASN A 254 -9.28 14.55 -3.40
N THR A 255 -9.20 15.68 -4.08
CA THR A 255 -10.33 16.28 -4.79
C THR A 255 -10.79 15.47 -5.99
N THR A 256 -9.88 14.78 -6.67
CA THR A 256 -10.22 13.91 -7.79
C THR A 256 -11.10 12.75 -7.34
N ILE A 257 -10.75 12.11 -6.22
CA ILE A 257 -11.51 10.98 -5.67
C ILE A 257 -12.89 11.44 -5.19
N ILE A 258 -12.93 12.52 -4.41
CA ILE A 258 -14.18 13.07 -3.87
C ILE A 258 -15.15 13.46 -4.99
N SER A 259 -14.66 14.08 -6.06
CA SER A 259 -15.51 14.52 -7.18
C SER A 259 -16.16 13.36 -7.95
N GLN A 260 -15.67 12.13 -7.75
CA GLN A 260 -16.23 10.91 -8.34
C GLN A 260 -17.21 10.17 -7.40
N CYS A 261 -17.39 10.67 -6.17
CA CYS A 261 -18.35 10.08 -5.24
C CYS A 261 -19.78 10.47 -5.65
N ASN A 262 -20.58 9.49 -6.01
CA ASN A 262 -21.97 9.68 -6.42
C ASN A 262 -22.92 9.84 -5.22
N ASN A 263 -22.53 9.38 -4.05
CA ASN A 263 -23.35 9.42 -2.83
C ASN A 263 -22.51 9.93 -1.67
N ILE A 264 -23.13 10.74 -0.83
CA ILE A 264 -22.51 11.36 0.33
C ILE A 264 -23.41 11.14 1.54
N ILE A 265 -22.84 10.66 2.63
CA ILE A 265 -23.45 10.58 3.94
C ILE A 265 -22.66 11.50 4.85
N SER A 266 -23.21 12.64 5.20
CA SER A 266 -22.54 13.62 6.05
C SER A 266 -23.18 13.66 7.43
N LEU A 267 -22.41 13.35 8.45
CA LEU A 267 -22.76 13.57 9.84
C LEU A 267 -22.47 15.02 10.23
N LYS A 268 -22.57 15.34 11.53
CA LYS A 268 -22.30 16.68 12.06
C LYS A 268 -20.91 17.17 11.69
N ILE A 269 -20.83 18.32 11.05
CA ILE A 269 -19.60 19.05 10.72
C ILE A 269 -19.72 20.47 11.24
N THR A 270 -18.80 20.89 12.11
CA THR A 270 -18.80 22.22 12.70
C THR A 270 -17.74 23.16 12.10
N ASN A 271 -16.70 22.58 11.49
CA ASN A 271 -15.58 23.33 10.93
C ASN A 271 -15.94 23.87 9.53
N ASP A 272 -15.74 25.15 9.30
CA ASP A 272 -16.06 25.80 8.02
C ASP A 272 -15.25 25.28 6.85
N ARG A 273 -14.00 24.87 7.07
CA ARG A 273 -13.15 24.29 6.04
C ARG A 273 -13.70 22.95 5.53
N ASP A 274 -14.17 22.10 6.43
CA ASP A 274 -14.76 20.81 6.11
C ASP A 274 -16.15 20.97 5.49
N LYS A 275 -16.95 21.93 5.96
CA LYS A 275 -18.22 22.30 5.32
C LYS A 275 -18.01 22.75 3.88
N SER A 276 -17.00 23.59 3.63
CA SER A 276 -16.67 24.04 2.29
C SER A 276 -16.27 22.88 1.37
N ALA A 277 -15.52 21.90 1.89
CA ALA A 277 -15.18 20.71 1.11
C ALA A 277 -16.43 19.90 0.72
N VAL A 278 -17.38 19.70 1.64
CA VAL A 278 -18.65 19.02 1.33
C VAL A 278 -19.47 19.84 0.33
N SER A 279 -19.50 21.16 0.47
CA SER A 279 -20.24 22.04 -0.45
C SER A 279 -19.77 21.92 -1.89
N THR A 280 -18.46 21.70 -2.13
CA THR A 280 -17.93 21.50 -3.49
C THR A 280 -18.39 20.22 -4.19
N MET A 281 -18.94 19.28 -3.43
CA MET A 281 -19.49 18.01 -3.95
C MET A 281 -20.98 18.14 -4.32
N LEU A 282 -21.62 19.25 -3.92
CA LEU A 282 -23.04 19.48 -4.12
C LEU A 282 -23.30 20.35 -5.35
N THR A 283 -24.46 20.17 -5.95
CA THR A 283 -24.94 21.10 -6.96
C THR A 283 -25.37 22.41 -6.31
N ASP A 284 -25.33 23.52 -7.04
CA ASP A 284 -25.67 24.87 -6.54
C ASP A 284 -27.01 24.92 -5.81
N SER A 285 -27.99 24.13 -6.26
CA SER A 285 -29.32 24.04 -5.64
C SER A 285 -29.32 23.38 -4.25
N LEU A 286 -28.27 22.65 -3.89
CA LEU A 286 -28.16 21.88 -2.65
C LEU A 286 -27.17 22.48 -1.64
N ILE A 287 -26.46 23.53 -2.01
CA ILE A 287 -25.45 24.16 -1.14
C ILE A 287 -26.05 24.59 0.22
N GLY A 288 -27.30 25.07 0.26
CA GLY A 288 -27.97 25.43 1.52
C GLY A 288 -28.10 24.29 2.54
N LEU A 289 -27.96 23.04 2.14
CA LEU A 289 -27.97 21.89 3.06
C LEU A 289 -26.71 21.84 3.95
N VAL A 290 -25.61 22.41 3.49
CA VAL A 290 -24.37 22.48 4.28
C VAL A 290 -24.54 23.29 5.56
N ASP A 291 -25.42 24.29 5.56
CA ASP A 291 -25.72 25.13 6.72
C ASP A 291 -26.45 24.36 7.83
N VAL A 292 -27.05 23.22 7.52
CA VAL A 292 -27.72 22.36 8.50
C VAL A 292 -26.74 21.45 9.22
N LEU A 293 -25.58 21.11 8.61
CA LEU A 293 -24.61 20.17 9.16
C LEU A 293 -24.14 20.45 10.59
N PRO A 294 -23.87 21.73 11.00
CA PRO A 294 -23.46 22.03 12.37
C PRO A 294 -24.56 21.76 13.41
N ASN A 295 -25.82 21.76 12.97
CA ASN A 295 -27.00 21.66 13.85
C ASN A 295 -27.52 20.18 13.95
N LEU A 296 -26.83 19.25 13.34
CA LEU A 296 -27.18 17.82 13.47
C LEU A 296 -26.87 17.34 14.88
N ASP A 297 -27.74 16.47 15.39
CA ASP A 297 -27.52 15.76 16.64
C ASP A 297 -26.65 14.50 16.44
N VAL A 298 -26.28 13.86 17.53
CA VAL A 298 -25.51 12.60 17.52
C VAL A 298 -26.36 11.51 16.83
N GLY A 299 -25.79 10.84 15.83
CA GLY A 299 -26.49 9.83 15.03
C GLY A 299 -27.34 10.38 13.91
N GLU A 300 -27.49 11.70 13.77
CA GLU A 300 -28.14 12.32 12.62
C GLU A 300 -27.16 12.51 11.47
N CYS A 301 -27.64 12.29 10.25
CA CYS A 301 -26.87 12.58 9.04
C CYS A 301 -27.78 13.08 7.90
N ILE A 302 -27.13 13.69 6.92
CA ILE A 302 -27.75 14.06 5.64
C ILE A 302 -27.21 13.09 4.59
N VAL A 303 -28.11 12.47 3.85
CA VAL A 303 -27.79 11.60 2.70
C VAL A 303 -28.11 12.35 1.43
N ILE A 304 -27.17 12.35 0.48
CA ILE A 304 -27.25 13.07 -0.79
C ILE A 304 -26.67 12.17 -1.89
N GLY A 305 -27.23 12.19 -3.07
CA GLY A 305 -26.67 11.54 -4.24
C GLY A 305 -27.66 10.67 -5.02
N ASP A 306 -27.11 9.86 -5.93
CA ASP A 306 -27.89 9.07 -6.90
C ASP A 306 -28.73 7.96 -6.26
N SER A 307 -28.38 7.53 -5.04
CA SER A 307 -29.11 6.49 -4.32
C SER A 307 -30.45 6.93 -3.76
N ILE A 308 -30.71 8.24 -3.69
CA ILE A 308 -31.94 8.81 -3.14
C ILE A 308 -32.52 9.87 -4.07
N LYS A 309 -33.83 9.97 -4.11
CA LYS A 309 -34.54 10.93 -4.99
C LYS A 309 -34.36 12.38 -4.53
N LEU A 310 -34.31 12.63 -3.25
CA LEU A 310 -34.14 13.95 -2.63
C LEU A 310 -33.21 13.84 -1.45
N PRO A 311 -32.32 14.85 -1.23
CA PRO A 311 -31.51 14.92 -0.03
C PRO A 311 -32.39 14.81 1.22
N THR A 312 -31.99 13.91 2.11
CA THR A 312 -32.82 13.55 3.25
C THR A 312 -31.99 13.54 4.53
N LYS A 313 -32.52 14.16 5.59
CA LYS A 313 -31.99 14.02 6.95
C LYS A 313 -32.55 12.71 7.52
N ILE A 314 -31.67 11.85 8.02
CA ILE A 314 -32.05 10.59 8.67
C ILE A 314 -31.35 10.45 10.02
N ILE A 315 -31.89 9.59 10.86
CA ILE A 315 -31.27 9.15 12.11
C ILE A 315 -30.75 7.74 11.88
N LEU A 316 -29.48 7.51 12.16
CA LEU A 316 -28.86 6.21 12.05
C LEU A 316 -29.28 5.35 13.25
N ASP A 317 -29.66 4.12 12.97
CA ASP A 317 -29.90 3.13 14.02
C ASP A 317 -28.57 2.83 14.75
N LYS A 318 -28.66 2.58 16.06
CA LYS A 318 -27.51 2.07 16.81
C LYS A 318 -27.12 0.69 16.27
N PRO A 319 -25.82 0.42 16.14
CA PRO A 319 -25.36 -0.91 15.73
C PRO A 319 -25.85 -1.96 16.75
N LYS A 320 -26.23 -3.13 16.23
CA LYS A 320 -26.66 -4.25 17.10
C LYS A 320 -25.53 -4.79 17.96
N GLU A 321 -24.34 -4.79 17.42
CA GLU A 321 -23.09 -5.13 18.09
C GLU A 321 -22.34 -3.83 18.40
N GLU A 322 -22.06 -3.59 19.66
CA GLU A 322 -21.29 -2.41 20.06
C GLU A 322 -19.82 -2.55 19.60
N PRO A 323 -19.25 -1.51 19.00
CA PRO A 323 -17.85 -1.55 18.62
C PRO A 323 -16.98 -1.71 19.89
N LYS A 324 -16.00 -2.63 19.83
CA LYS A 324 -15.06 -2.86 20.93
C LYS A 324 -14.03 -1.73 21.11
N SER A 325 -14.04 -0.72 20.25
CA SER A 325 -13.27 0.52 20.38
C SER A 325 -13.92 1.41 21.43
N SER A 326 -13.68 1.15 22.70
CA SER A 326 -14.16 2.03 23.77
C SER A 326 -13.32 3.29 23.80
N THR A 327 -13.94 4.41 23.45
CA THR A 327 -13.47 5.69 23.98
C THR A 327 -13.56 5.58 25.50
N ILE A 328 -12.42 5.67 26.18
CA ILE A 328 -12.40 5.65 27.64
C ILE A 328 -13.26 6.80 28.14
N ASP A 329 -14.29 6.51 28.91
CA ASP A 329 -15.01 7.56 29.61
C ASP A 329 -14.11 8.07 30.73
N PHE A 330 -13.46 9.18 30.45
CA PHE A 330 -12.50 9.80 31.38
C PHE A 330 -13.17 10.21 32.67
N TRP A 331 -14.43 10.72 32.63
CA TRP A 331 -15.12 11.20 33.80
C TRP A 331 -15.48 10.06 34.76
N ASP A 332 -16.07 9.00 34.24
CA ASP A 332 -16.42 7.83 35.04
C ASP A 332 -15.17 7.19 35.61
N ARG A 333 -14.11 7.02 34.79
CA ARG A 333 -12.84 6.43 35.23
C ARG A 333 -12.08 7.26 36.26
N TRP A 334 -12.15 8.60 36.17
CA TRP A 334 -11.52 9.50 37.14
C TRP A 334 -12.32 9.60 38.43
N TYR A 335 -13.65 9.48 38.36
CA TYR A 335 -14.55 9.62 39.49
C TYR A 335 -14.62 8.34 40.34
N ASP A 336 -14.66 7.17 39.71
CA ASP A 336 -14.83 5.89 40.37
C ASP A 336 -13.61 5.42 41.14
N GLY A 337 -12.45 6.09 41.05
CA GLY A 337 -11.27 5.98 41.94
C GLY A 337 -10.77 4.57 42.23
N GLU A 338 -11.39 3.54 41.68
CA GLU A 338 -11.11 2.15 41.95
C GLU A 338 -9.96 1.63 41.07
N ASN A 339 -8.89 1.32 41.74
CA ASN A 339 -7.84 0.33 41.45
C ASN A 339 -7.77 -0.17 39.98
N THR A 340 -7.46 0.71 39.04
CA THR A 340 -6.94 0.27 37.77
C THR A 340 -5.53 -0.28 38.04
N VAL A 341 -5.40 -1.59 38.11
CA VAL A 341 -4.08 -2.24 38.15
C VAL A 341 -3.44 -1.98 36.79
N PHE A 342 -2.51 -1.02 36.74
CA PHE A 342 -1.69 -0.80 35.54
C PHE A 342 -0.64 -1.92 35.51
N ASP A 343 -0.74 -2.80 34.51
CA ASP A 343 0.34 -3.73 34.20
C ASP A 343 1.45 -3.00 33.44
N ILE A 344 2.20 -2.19 34.16
CA ILE A 344 3.28 -1.36 33.64
C ILE A 344 4.40 -2.24 33.08
N ASP A 345 4.69 -3.37 33.73
CA ASP A 345 5.77 -4.25 33.27
C ASP A 345 5.46 -4.91 31.94
N SER A 346 4.22 -5.36 31.72
CA SER A 346 3.77 -5.86 30.45
C SER A 346 3.80 -4.75 29.37
N ALA A 347 3.34 -3.55 29.71
CA ALA A 347 3.35 -2.41 28.79
C ALA A 347 4.79 -2.01 28.38
N ILE A 348 5.73 -2.03 29.34
CA ILE A 348 7.15 -1.76 29.06
C ILE A 348 7.75 -2.86 28.19
N ASN A 349 7.44 -4.13 28.46
CA ASN A 349 7.91 -5.24 27.64
C ASN A 349 7.39 -5.13 26.20
N ASN A 350 6.11 -4.82 26.02
CA ASN A 350 5.51 -4.59 24.70
C ASN A 350 6.17 -3.39 23.99
N LEU A 351 6.44 -2.31 24.73
CA LEU A 351 7.15 -1.15 24.19
C LEU A 351 8.56 -1.50 23.71
N ILE A 352 9.30 -2.30 24.50
CA ILE A 352 10.67 -2.73 24.15
C ILE A 352 10.64 -3.67 22.94
N GLN A 353 9.68 -4.58 22.89
CA GLN A 353 9.52 -5.52 21.78
C GLN A 353 8.91 -4.89 20.54
N GLN A 354 8.37 -3.66 20.64
CA GLN A 354 7.63 -2.98 19.57
C GLN A 354 6.48 -3.85 19.02
N SER A 355 5.83 -4.63 19.88
CA SER A 355 4.70 -5.51 19.59
C SER A 355 3.66 -5.44 20.70
N ARG A 356 2.39 -5.64 20.36
CA ARG A 356 1.25 -5.70 21.31
C ARG A 356 0.85 -7.13 21.60
#